data_c5c3c9b76bedb1087c6ee51516c52743
#
_entry.id   c5c3c9b76bedb1087c6ee51516c52743
#
_cell.length_a   1.000
_cell.length_b   1.000
_cell.length_c   1.000
_cell.angle_alpha   90.00
_cell.angle_beta   90.00
_cell.angle_gamma   90.00
#
_symmetry.space_group_name_H-M   'P 1'
#
loop_
_entity.id
_entity.type
_entity.pdbx_description
1 polymer ?
#
loop_
_entity_poly.entity_id
_entity_poly.type
_entity_poly.pdbx_seq_one_letter_code
_entity_poly.pdbx_strand_id
1 'polypeptide(L)'
;LAEHACLRHTFHATGKLEPWPLRREEGAPEPTLPTRLVSTSIEAVRHAALAGMGIACLPDFMIFEAQQQGRLQRVLDEHLEHVGQFWVLWPSSRHATAKLRVFIDHLSARLFPATEGR
;
A
#
# COMPACT_ATOMS: atom_id res chain seq x y z
N LEU A 1 4.89 15.89 8.41
CA LEU A 1 5.02 14.55 9.02
C LEU A 1 5.91 14.54 10.26
N ALA A 2 6.92 15.41 10.36
CA ALA A 2 7.89 15.38 11.47
C ALA A 2 7.27 15.50 12.88
N GLU A 3 6.04 15.98 13.00
CA GLU A 3 5.33 16.15 14.28
C GLU A 3 4.21 15.12 14.48
N HIS A 4 4.06 14.17 13.55
CA HIS A 4 3.00 13.17 13.59
C HIS A 4 3.53 11.79 13.89
N ALA A 5 2.77 11.03 14.66
CA ALA A 5 3.07 9.62 14.90
C ALA A 5 2.88 8.81 13.61
N CYS A 6 3.93 8.14 13.16
CA CYS A 6 3.91 7.29 11.98
C CYS A 6 3.83 5.81 12.37
N LEU A 7 2.94 5.09 11.71
CA LEU A 7 2.73 3.66 11.89
C LEU A 7 3.36 2.94 10.70
N ARG A 8 4.40 2.16 10.95
CA ARG A 8 5.27 1.63 9.90
C ARG A 8 5.12 0.13 9.74
N HIS A 9 5.09 -0.30 8.49
CA HIS A 9 5.21 -1.70 8.13
C HIS A 9 6.68 -2.05 7.92
N THR A 10 7.08 -3.26 8.31
CA THR A 10 8.40 -3.81 8.06
C THR A 10 8.29 -5.16 7.36
N PHE A 11 9.20 -5.40 6.41
CA PHE A 11 9.25 -6.68 5.70
C PHE A 11 9.77 -7.78 6.61
N HIS A 12 9.01 -8.85 6.76
CA HIS A 12 9.39 -9.98 7.60
C HIS A 12 10.73 -10.59 7.20
N ALA A 13 10.98 -10.73 5.90
CA ALA A 13 12.18 -11.39 5.39
C ALA A 13 13.48 -10.59 5.64
N THR A 14 13.41 -9.27 5.70
CA THR A 14 14.58 -8.40 5.78
C THR A 14 14.65 -7.58 7.06
N GLY A 15 13.56 -7.47 7.79
CA GLY A 15 13.41 -6.58 8.94
C GLY A 15 13.51 -5.09 8.60
N LYS A 16 13.56 -4.74 7.31
CA LYS A 16 13.64 -3.34 6.86
C LYS A 16 12.27 -2.70 6.88
N LEU A 17 12.22 -1.45 7.30
CA LEU A 17 11.03 -0.63 7.21
C LEU A 17 10.66 -0.43 5.74
N GLU A 18 9.39 -0.64 5.41
CA GLU A 18 8.86 -0.31 4.10
C GLU A 18 8.91 1.20 3.90
N PRO A 19 9.58 1.69 2.85
CA PRO A 19 9.63 3.13 2.58
C PRO A 19 8.26 3.62 2.15
N TRP A 20 7.91 4.82 2.58
CA TRP A 20 6.71 5.46 2.09
C TRP A 20 6.97 6.11 0.73
N PRO A 21 6.09 5.94 -0.26
CA PRO A 21 6.27 6.44 -1.61
C PRO A 21 5.99 7.94 -1.69
N LEU A 22 6.73 8.72 -0.93
CA LEU A 22 6.63 10.18 -0.92
C LEU A 22 7.46 10.76 -2.07
N ARG A 23 6.89 11.68 -2.82
CA ARG A 23 7.62 12.45 -3.83
C ARG A 23 8.76 13.21 -3.19
N ARG A 24 9.94 13.12 -3.79
CA ARG A 24 11.13 13.81 -3.35
C ARG A 24 11.82 14.45 -4.54
N GLU A 25 12.46 15.56 -4.30
CA GLU A 25 13.41 16.12 -5.26
C GLU A 25 14.64 15.21 -5.35
N GLU A 26 15.24 15.17 -6.51
CA GLU A 26 16.44 14.37 -6.74
C GLU A 26 17.54 14.77 -5.75
N GLY A 27 18.11 13.80 -5.02
CA GLY A 27 19.13 14.03 -4.01
C GLY A 27 18.63 14.50 -2.65
N ALA A 28 17.33 14.70 -2.46
CA ALA A 28 16.79 15.05 -1.15
C ALA A 28 16.92 13.89 -0.17
N PRO A 29 17.25 14.14 1.11
CA PRO A 29 17.35 13.11 2.13
C PRO A 29 15.99 12.47 2.38
N GLU A 30 15.99 11.23 2.89
CA GLU A 30 14.76 10.59 3.32
C GLU A 30 14.10 11.40 4.44
N PRO A 31 12.77 11.58 4.36
CA PRO A 31 12.07 12.28 5.42
C PRO A 31 12.15 11.48 6.72
N THR A 32 12.44 12.16 7.80
CA THR A 32 12.37 11.56 9.13
C THR A 32 10.90 11.35 9.49
N LEU A 33 10.52 10.10 9.70
CA LEU A 33 9.17 9.74 10.11
C LEU A 33 9.21 9.30 11.58
N PRO A 34 8.65 10.08 12.51
CA PRO A 34 8.58 9.72 13.92
C PRO A 34 7.77 8.43 14.09
N THR A 35 8.44 7.31 14.22
CA THR A 35 7.81 5.99 14.23
C THR A 35 7.30 5.65 15.62
N ARG A 36 6.01 5.46 15.77
CA ARG A 36 5.36 5.07 17.02
C ARG A 36 5.06 3.58 17.09
N LEU A 37 4.79 2.96 15.96
CA LEU A 37 4.51 1.53 15.85
C LEU A 37 5.22 0.96 14.62
N VAL A 38 5.79 -0.21 14.80
CA VAL A 38 6.34 -1.03 13.72
C VAL A 38 5.72 -2.41 13.79
N SER A 39 5.24 -2.93 12.67
CA SER A 39 4.68 -4.27 12.58
C SER A 39 5.04 -4.94 11.26
N THR A 40 5.22 -6.25 11.29
CA THR A 40 5.33 -7.09 10.09
C THR A 40 3.96 -7.43 9.50
N SER A 41 2.88 -7.12 10.21
CA SER A 41 1.50 -7.30 9.76
C SER A 41 0.92 -5.97 9.31
N ILE A 42 0.64 -5.84 8.02
CA ILE A 42 -0.02 -4.65 7.47
C ILE A 42 -1.43 -4.46 8.04
N GLU A 43 -2.12 -5.56 8.40
CA GLU A 43 -3.42 -5.51 9.07
C GLU A 43 -3.31 -4.89 10.47
N ALA A 44 -2.27 -5.19 11.23
CA ALA A 44 -2.03 -4.57 12.52
C ALA A 44 -1.81 -3.05 12.37
N VAL A 45 -1.04 -2.63 11.35
CA VAL A 45 -0.85 -1.22 11.03
C VAL A 45 -2.19 -0.55 10.69
N ARG A 46 -3.02 -1.22 9.90
CA ARG A 46 -4.36 -0.73 9.56
C ARG A 46 -5.25 -0.56 10.80
N HIS A 47 -5.29 -1.55 11.68
CA HIS A 47 -6.08 -1.46 12.92
C HIS A 47 -5.59 -0.35 13.84
N ALA A 48 -4.28 -0.14 13.95
CA ALA A 48 -3.71 0.96 14.70
C ALA A 48 -4.12 2.33 14.12
N ALA A 49 -4.13 2.48 12.79
CA ALA A 49 -4.62 3.68 12.14
C ALA A 49 -6.12 3.92 12.41
N LEU A 50 -6.96 2.87 12.32
CA LEU A 50 -8.38 2.94 12.65
C LEU A 50 -8.64 3.31 14.11
N ALA A 51 -7.74 2.94 15.01
CA ALA A 51 -7.78 3.33 16.42
C ALA A 51 -7.27 4.76 16.69
N GLY A 52 -6.90 5.51 15.65
CA GLY A 52 -6.43 6.89 15.78
C GLY A 52 -5.01 7.03 16.33
N MET A 53 -4.18 5.99 16.23
CA MET A 53 -2.82 6.00 16.79
C MET A 53 -1.83 6.83 15.98
N GLY A 54 -2.12 7.17 14.73
CA GLY A 54 -1.24 7.95 13.88
C GLY A 54 -1.55 7.80 12.40
N ILE A 55 -0.56 8.16 11.58
CA ILE A 55 -0.61 8.11 10.11
C ILE A 55 0.03 6.82 9.62
N ALA A 56 -0.61 6.15 8.69
CA ALA A 56 -0.11 4.95 8.04
C ALA A 56 -0.12 5.07 6.53
N CYS A 57 0.81 4.42 5.86
CA CYS A 57 0.77 4.21 4.41
C CYS A 57 0.24 2.81 4.15
N LEU A 58 -0.94 2.73 3.56
CA LEU A 58 -1.68 1.48 3.37
C LEU A 58 -2.15 1.35 1.92
N PRO A 59 -2.22 0.13 1.37
CA PRO A 59 -2.81 -0.10 0.06
C PRO A 59 -4.27 0.36 -0.01
N ASP A 60 -4.66 0.96 -1.12
CA ASP A 60 -6.01 1.51 -1.32
C ASP A 60 -7.12 0.48 -1.08
N PHE A 61 -6.94 -0.75 -1.55
CA PHE A 61 -7.95 -1.81 -1.38
C PHE A 61 -8.22 -2.18 0.07
N MET A 62 -7.28 -1.93 0.99
CA MET A 62 -7.43 -2.21 2.42
C MET A 62 -8.19 -1.11 3.17
N ILE A 63 -8.24 0.09 2.62
CA ILE A 63 -8.78 1.27 3.31
C ILE A 63 -10.09 1.77 2.71
N PHE A 64 -10.49 1.28 1.55
CA PHE A 64 -11.62 1.79 0.77
C PHE A 64 -12.92 1.88 1.60
N GLU A 65 -13.28 0.80 2.27
CA GLU A 65 -14.49 0.78 3.09
C GLU A 65 -14.42 1.74 4.28
N ALA A 66 -13.29 1.74 5.00
CA ALA A 66 -13.09 2.61 6.14
C ALA A 66 -13.08 4.10 5.75
N GLN A 67 -12.59 4.40 4.56
CA GLN A 67 -12.61 5.74 4.00
C GLN A 67 -14.04 6.19 3.63
N GLN A 68 -14.82 5.31 2.99
CA GLN A 68 -16.22 5.60 2.69
C GLN A 68 -17.06 5.84 3.96
N GLN A 69 -16.77 5.11 5.03
CA GLN A 69 -17.42 5.26 6.33
C GLN A 69 -16.90 6.46 7.15
N GLY A 70 -15.96 7.23 6.63
CA GLY A 70 -15.36 8.37 7.33
C GLY A 70 -14.47 7.98 8.53
N ARG A 71 -14.08 6.70 8.66
CA ARG A 71 -13.23 6.19 9.74
C ARG A 71 -11.74 6.42 9.49
N LEU A 72 -11.35 6.59 8.23
CA LEU A 72 -10.02 6.99 7.80
C LEU A 72 -10.13 8.17 6.84
N GLN A 73 -9.19 9.09 6.95
CA GLN A 73 -9.05 10.23 6.07
C GLN A 73 -7.73 10.14 5.30
N ARG A 74 -7.79 10.38 4.00
CA ARG A 74 -6.57 10.48 3.18
C ARG A 74 -5.86 11.81 3.45
N VAL A 75 -4.55 11.72 3.51
CA VAL A 75 -3.68 12.89 3.68
C VAL A 75 -2.50 12.76 2.72
N LEU A 76 -1.97 13.88 2.27
CA LEU A 76 -0.77 13.96 1.42
C LEU A 76 -0.90 13.28 0.04
N ASP A 77 -2.09 13.12 -0.50
CA ASP A 77 -2.30 12.48 -1.82
C ASP A 77 -1.46 13.13 -2.93
N GLU A 78 -1.32 14.44 -2.90
CA GLU A 78 -0.52 15.19 -3.89
C GLU A 78 0.99 14.96 -3.76
N HIS A 79 1.42 14.44 -2.62
CA HIS A 79 2.82 14.17 -2.31
C HIS A 79 3.19 12.69 -2.44
N LEU A 80 2.27 11.83 -2.86
CA LEU A 80 2.54 10.42 -3.07
C LEU A 80 2.89 10.13 -4.53
N GLU A 81 3.88 9.28 -4.72
CA GLU A 81 4.08 8.58 -5.97
C GLU A 81 3.16 7.36 -5.99
N HIS A 82 2.37 7.23 -7.05
CA HIS A 82 1.56 6.04 -7.24
C HIS A 82 2.47 4.88 -7.63
N VAL A 83 2.78 4.05 -6.66
CA VAL A 83 3.60 2.86 -6.85
C VAL A 83 2.80 1.65 -6.39
N GLY A 84 2.86 0.61 -7.17
CA GLY A 84 2.30 -0.68 -6.84
C GLY A 84 1.60 -1.30 -8.05
N GLN A 85 2.00 -2.52 -8.32
CA GLN A 85 1.36 -3.38 -9.30
C GLN A 85 1.15 -4.74 -8.66
N PHE A 86 0.03 -5.35 -8.97
CA PHE A 86 -0.18 -6.76 -8.65
C PHE A 86 0.29 -7.59 -9.83
N TRP A 87 1.10 -8.58 -9.53
CA TRP A 87 1.65 -9.49 -10.52
C TRP A 87 1.07 -10.88 -10.33
N VAL A 88 0.59 -11.47 -11.39
CA VAL A 88 0.30 -12.91 -11.43
C VAL A 88 1.55 -13.61 -11.95
N LEU A 89 2.12 -14.46 -11.12
CA LEU A 89 3.35 -15.18 -11.45
C LEU A 89 3.05 -16.66 -11.63
N TRP A 90 3.63 -17.26 -12.63
CA TRP A 90 3.59 -18.70 -12.84
C TRP A 90 4.94 -19.22 -13.36
N PRO A 91 5.26 -20.51 -13.20
CA PRO A 91 6.55 -21.06 -13.62
C PRO A 91 6.80 -20.85 -15.12
N SER A 92 7.96 -20.33 -15.47
CA SER A 92 8.36 -20.06 -16.87
C SER A 92 8.42 -21.32 -17.75
N SER A 93 8.60 -22.49 -17.12
CA SER A 93 8.61 -23.79 -17.78
C SER A 93 7.24 -24.27 -18.25
N ARG A 94 6.16 -23.57 -17.91
CA ARG A 94 4.80 -23.95 -18.28
C ARG A 94 4.13 -22.83 -19.07
N HIS A 95 3.58 -23.18 -20.23
CA HIS A 95 2.71 -22.27 -20.95
C HIS A 95 1.43 -21.97 -20.14
N ALA A 96 0.93 -20.76 -20.27
CA ALA A 96 -0.34 -20.40 -19.65
C ALA A 96 -1.45 -21.33 -20.16
N THR A 97 -2.00 -22.15 -19.27
CA THR A 97 -3.14 -23.01 -19.58
C THR A 97 -4.40 -22.18 -19.80
N ALA A 98 -5.42 -22.75 -20.47
CA ALA A 98 -6.70 -22.08 -20.64
C ALA A 98 -7.31 -21.68 -19.29
N LYS A 99 -7.18 -22.51 -18.26
CA LYS A 99 -7.64 -22.21 -16.89
C LYS A 99 -6.95 -20.99 -16.31
N LEU A 100 -5.63 -20.88 -16.49
CA LEU A 100 -4.86 -19.74 -16.00
C LEU A 100 -5.24 -18.47 -16.74
N ARG A 101 -5.44 -18.52 -18.05
CA ARG A 101 -5.88 -17.36 -18.84
C ARG A 101 -7.24 -16.83 -18.38
N VAL A 102 -8.22 -17.73 -18.21
CA VAL A 102 -9.55 -17.37 -17.71
C VAL A 102 -9.47 -16.74 -16.33
N PHE A 103 -8.62 -17.28 -15.46
CA PHE A 103 -8.39 -16.73 -14.11
C PHE A 103 -7.78 -15.32 -14.16
N ILE A 104 -6.75 -15.12 -14.97
CA ILE A 104 -6.10 -13.80 -15.15
C ILE A 104 -7.10 -12.78 -15.70
N ASP A 105 -7.86 -13.14 -16.73
CA ASP A 105 -8.86 -12.25 -17.34
C ASP A 105 -9.94 -11.88 -16.34
N HIS A 106 -10.39 -12.84 -15.53
CA HIS A 106 -11.38 -12.59 -14.48
C HIS A 106 -10.86 -11.62 -13.40
N LEU A 107 -9.62 -11.84 -12.95
CA LEU A 107 -8.99 -10.95 -11.97
C LEU A 107 -8.78 -9.54 -12.52
N SER A 108 -8.27 -9.43 -13.74
CA SER A 108 -8.02 -8.15 -14.40
C SER A 108 -9.31 -7.32 -14.58
N ALA A 109 -10.43 -8.01 -14.84
CA ALA A 109 -11.70 -7.33 -15.03
C ALA A 109 -12.39 -6.89 -13.73
N ARG A 110 -12.05 -7.53 -12.58
CA ARG A 110 -12.83 -7.35 -11.34
C ARG A 110 -12.06 -6.81 -10.15
N LEU A 111 -10.78 -7.12 -10.01
CA LEU A 111 -10.01 -6.67 -8.85
C LEU A 111 -9.64 -5.19 -8.93
N PHE A 112 -9.29 -4.74 -10.11
CA PHE A 112 -8.92 -3.36 -10.35
C PHE A 112 -9.62 -2.89 -11.62
N PRO A 113 -10.92 -2.61 -11.57
CA PRO A 113 -11.56 -1.92 -12.67
C PRO A 113 -10.73 -0.68 -12.93
N ALA A 114 -10.30 -0.50 -14.17
CA ALA A 114 -9.53 0.66 -14.58
C ALA A 114 -10.26 1.89 -14.02
N THR A 115 -9.64 2.55 -13.06
CA THR A 115 -10.09 3.86 -12.64
C THR A 115 -9.80 4.74 -13.84
N GLU A 116 -10.84 5.03 -14.63
CA GLU A 116 -10.76 6.01 -15.69
C GLU A 116 -10.18 7.28 -15.09
N GLY A 117 -9.00 7.65 -15.52
CA GLY A 117 -8.46 8.98 -15.52
C GLY A 117 -8.40 9.70 -14.18
N ARG A 118 -7.31 9.58 -13.54
CA ARG A 118 -6.69 10.77 -12.91
C ARG A 118 -5.18 10.68 -13.02
#